data_e319ea58b82077581137dd414f52e2d0
#
_entry.id   e319ea58b82077581137dd414f52e2d0
#
_cell.length_a   1.000
_cell.length_b   1.000
_cell.length_c   1.000
_cell.angle_alpha   90.00
_cell.angle_beta   90.00
_cell.angle_gamma   90.00
#
_symmetry.space_group_name_H-M   'P 1'
#
loop_
_entity.id
_entity.type
_entity.pdbx_description
1 polymer ?
#
loop_
_entity_poly.entity_id
_entity_poly.type
_entity_poly.pdbx_seq_one_letter_code
_entity_poly.pdbx_strand_id
1 'polypeptide(L)'
;MKFHTDGFVIGDPLIKPADVSVASRSKALPAEVDVLIAGTGPAGLLLAAQLSSFPHINTRILESRKGPLQIGQADGLSCKSVETFEAFDFAERIVKEAYWVNETVFWRPDESNRKKIVRTGRIQDVEDNLSEFPHIIVNQARVHDFFLEFMQNSASKLEPDYGHEIVNVEVTGESTHPV
;
A
#
# COMPACT_ATOMS: atom_id res chain seq x y z
N MET A 1 17.32 -9.67 12.58
CA MET A 1 17.89 -8.56 13.39
C MET A 1 18.47 -7.58 12.40
N LYS A 2 17.90 -6.37 12.30
CA LYS A 2 18.44 -5.34 11.41
C LYS A 2 19.54 -4.58 12.16
N PHE A 3 20.73 -4.50 11.56
CA PHE A 3 21.83 -3.73 12.13
C PHE A 3 21.79 -2.32 11.56
N HIS A 4 21.99 -1.32 12.40
CA HIS A 4 22.20 0.03 11.93
C HIS A 4 23.60 0.17 11.31
N THR A 5 23.69 0.77 10.14
CA THR A 5 24.97 1.08 9.48
C THR A 5 25.83 2.04 10.30
N ASP A 6 25.19 2.89 11.10
CA ASP A 6 25.83 3.94 11.91
C ASP A 6 26.02 3.53 13.39
N GLY A 7 25.95 2.23 13.70
CA GLY A 7 26.10 1.70 15.05
C GLY A 7 24.80 1.44 15.78
N PHE A 8 24.88 1.18 17.08
CA PHE A 8 23.72 0.86 17.91
C PHE A 8 22.90 2.11 18.22
N VAL A 9 21.60 2.04 17.92
CA VAL A 9 20.61 3.06 18.27
C VAL A 9 19.54 2.41 19.14
N ILE A 10 19.22 3.05 20.28
CA ILE A 10 18.18 2.55 21.20
C ILE A 10 16.79 2.72 20.56
N GLY A 11 15.98 1.68 20.59
CA GLY A 11 14.61 1.66 20.09
C GLY A 11 14.43 0.80 18.85
N ASP A 12 13.24 0.90 18.24
CA ASP A 12 12.93 0.23 16.99
C ASP A 12 13.43 1.07 15.81
N PRO A 13 14.33 0.55 14.96
CA PRO A 13 14.86 1.29 13.81
C PRO A 13 13.80 1.67 12.77
N LEU A 14 12.66 0.98 12.76
CA LEU A 14 11.55 1.29 11.86
C LEU A 14 10.73 2.51 12.31
N ILE A 15 10.81 2.87 13.59
CA ILE A 15 10.10 4.04 14.14
C ILE A 15 11.01 5.26 14.07
N LYS A 16 10.75 6.14 13.12
CA LYS A 16 11.49 7.39 12.99
C LYS A 16 10.94 8.45 13.96
N PRO A 17 11.78 9.28 14.55
CA PRO A 17 11.30 10.45 15.30
C PRO A 17 10.48 11.35 14.37
N ALA A 18 9.43 11.98 14.91
CA ALA A 18 8.64 12.94 14.16
C ALA A 18 9.49 14.15 13.77
N ASP A 19 9.32 14.60 12.54
CA ASP A 19 9.92 15.87 12.10
C ASP A 19 9.29 17.05 12.84
N VAL A 20 10.02 18.14 12.97
CA VAL A 20 9.56 19.35 13.67
C VAL A 20 8.29 19.94 13.05
N SER A 21 8.09 19.78 11.74
CA SER A 21 6.90 20.21 11.01
C SER A 21 5.61 19.52 11.45
N VAL A 22 5.72 18.31 12.01
CA VAL A 22 4.55 17.53 12.48
C VAL A 22 3.86 18.24 13.64
N ALA A 23 4.62 18.86 14.55
CA ALA A 23 4.07 19.55 15.70
C ALA A 23 3.24 20.79 15.32
N SER A 24 3.54 21.40 14.17
CA SER A 24 2.82 22.58 13.65
C SER A 24 1.72 22.24 12.66
N ARG A 25 1.56 20.94 12.30
CA ARG A 25 0.56 20.51 11.33
C ARG A 25 -0.85 20.76 11.84
N SER A 26 -1.63 21.53 11.08
CA SER A 26 -3.05 21.75 11.36
C SER A 26 -3.85 20.46 11.18
N LYS A 27 -4.83 20.24 12.06
CA LYS A 27 -5.86 19.19 11.88
C LYS A 27 -6.86 19.57 10.80
N ALA A 28 -7.06 20.87 10.54
CA ALA A 28 -7.87 21.32 9.42
C ALA A 28 -7.10 21.17 8.11
N LEU A 29 -7.82 20.93 7.02
CA LEU A 29 -7.21 20.91 5.69
C LEU A 29 -6.59 22.28 5.40
N PRO A 30 -5.33 22.35 4.95
CA PRO A 30 -4.69 23.58 4.55
C PRO A 30 -5.27 24.07 3.22
N ALA A 31 -5.08 25.36 2.91
CA ALA A 31 -5.49 25.92 1.63
C ALA A 31 -4.59 25.48 0.46
N GLU A 32 -3.33 25.13 0.76
CA GLU A 32 -2.33 24.74 -0.23
C GLU A 32 -1.51 23.54 0.28
N VAL A 33 -1.16 22.66 -0.62
CA VAL A 33 -0.28 21.50 -0.39
C VAL A 33 0.61 21.27 -1.60
N ASP A 34 1.74 20.60 -1.41
CA ASP A 34 2.59 20.19 -2.54
C ASP A 34 2.01 18.97 -3.26
N VAL A 35 1.42 18.03 -2.49
CA VAL A 35 0.80 16.82 -3.03
C VAL A 35 -0.52 16.52 -2.33
N LEU A 36 -1.59 16.40 -3.11
CA LEU A 36 -2.89 15.93 -2.66
C LEU A 36 -3.18 14.57 -3.28
N ILE A 37 -3.36 13.55 -2.43
CA ILE A 37 -3.68 12.19 -2.86
C ILE A 37 -5.18 11.95 -2.68
N ALA A 38 -5.84 11.53 -3.77
CA ALA A 38 -7.27 11.21 -3.79
C ALA A 38 -7.50 9.72 -3.51
N GLY A 39 -7.97 9.41 -2.32
CA GLY A 39 -8.35 8.07 -1.89
C GLY A 39 -7.21 7.24 -1.27
N THR A 40 -7.59 6.40 -0.30
CA THR A 40 -6.71 5.45 0.39
C THR A 40 -6.77 4.05 -0.22
N GLY A 41 -6.97 3.92 -1.53
CA GLY A 41 -6.77 2.66 -2.24
C GLY A 41 -5.29 2.22 -2.18
N PRO A 42 -4.96 0.98 -2.61
CA PRO A 42 -3.58 0.49 -2.55
C PRO A 42 -2.56 1.42 -3.21
N ALA A 43 -2.90 2.00 -4.36
CA ALA A 43 -2.03 2.95 -5.06
C ALA A 43 -1.83 4.26 -4.28
N GLY A 44 -2.93 4.83 -3.73
CA GLY A 44 -2.87 6.06 -2.92
C GLY A 44 -2.06 5.86 -1.64
N LEU A 45 -2.26 4.74 -0.94
CA LEU A 45 -1.48 4.42 0.26
C LEU A 45 -0.01 4.14 -0.03
N LEU A 46 0.30 3.46 -1.14
CA LEU A 46 1.69 3.25 -1.55
C LEU A 46 2.40 4.58 -1.81
N LEU A 47 1.76 5.48 -2.56
CA LEU A 47 2.30 6.83 -2.81
C LEU A 47 2.44 7.62 -1.49
N ALA A 48 1.41 7.59 -0.63
CA ALA A 48 1.44 8.27 0.66
C ALA A 48 2.55 7.72 1.57
N ALA A 49 2.73 6.39 1.62
CA ALA A 49 3.82 5.75 2.37
C ALA A 49 5.19 6.20 1.83
N GLN A 50 5.38 6.23 0.52
CA GLN A 50 6.62 6.74 -0.09
C GLN A 50 6.88 8.19 0.33
N LEU A 51 5.88 9.07 0.17
CA LEU A 51 6.00 10.50 0.49
C LEU A 51 6.14 10.77 1.98
N SER A 52 5.64 9.88 2.85
CA SER A 52 5.77 10.03 4.30
C SER A 52 7.21 10.02 4.81
N SER A 53 8.16 9.54 3.99
CA SER A 53 9.59 9.59 4.28
C SER A 53 10.21 10.98 4.00
N PHE A 54 9.46 11.90 3.38
CA PHE A 54 9.93 13.22 2.97
C PHE A 54 9.14 14.34 3.67
N PRO A 55 9.46 14.67 4.95
CA PRO A 55 8.66 15.61 5.74
C PRO A 55 8.63 17.04 5.20
N HIS A 56 9.57 17.41 4.31
CA HIS A 56 9.59 18.70 3.63
C HIS A 56 8.58 18.81 2.47
N ILE A 57 7.97 17.71 2.05
CA ILE A 57 6.88 17.69 1.07
C ILE A 57 5.56 17.71 1.84
N ASN A 58 4.83 18.82 1.75
CA ASN A 58 3.51 18.94 2.38
C ASN A 58 2.49 18.07 1.66
N THR A 59 2.29 16.85 2.16
CA THR A 59 1.40 15.84 1.55
C THR A 59 0.14 15.67 2.38
N ARG A 60 -1.02 15.64 1.71
CA ARG A 60 -2.30 15.23 2.31
C ARG A 60 -2.91 14.08 1.50
N ILE A 61 -3.59 13.18 2.18
CA ILE A 61 -4.33 12.09 1.55
C ILE A 61 -5.77 12.10 2.06
N LEU A 62 -6.71 12.29 1.14
CA LEU A 62 -8.15 12.39 1.44
C LEU A 62 -8.84 11.07 1.16
N GLU A 63 -9.76 10.69 2.02
CA GLU A 63 -10.58 9.49 1.87
C GLU A 63 -12.04 9.78 2.20
N SER A 64 -12.94 9.42 1.29
CA SER A 64 -14.38 9.63 1.46
C SER A 64 -15.00 8.76 2.55
N ARG A 65 -14.44 7.58 2.81
CA ARG A 65 -14.88 6.72 3.93
C ARG A 65 -14.55 7.38 5.28
N LYS A 66 -15.32 7.02 6.30
CA LYS A 66 -15.16 7.54 7.66
C LYS A 66 -14.00 6.91 8.44
N GLY A 67 -13.27 5.98 7.86
CA GLY A 67 -12.17 5.27 8.52
C GLY A 67 -11.48 4.27 7.60
N PRO A 68 -10.50 3.53 8.13
CA PRO A 68 -9.75 2.54 7.37
C PRO A 68 -10.62 1.46 6.74
N LEU A 69 -10.15 0.88 5.65
CA LEU A 69 -10.80 -0.24 4.97
C LEU A 69 -10.90 -1.44 5.91
N GLN A 70 -12.13 -1.99 6.05
CA GLN A 70 -12.36 -3.18 6.88
C GLN A 70 -12.44 -4.46 6.05
N ILE A 71 -13.00 -4.37 4.84
CA ILE A 71 -13.19 -5.49 3.91
C ILE A 71 -12.68 -5.06 2.55
N GLY A 72 -11.73 -5.81 1.99
CA GLY A 72 -11.18 -5.57 0.67
C GLY A 72 -12.09 -6.09 -0.45
N GLN A 73 -11.77 -5.66 -1.68
CA GLN A 73 -12.44 -6.10 -2.91
C GLN A 73 -11.59 -7.09 -3.71
N ALA A 74 -10.31 -7.21 -3.40
CA ALA A 74 -9.36 -8.11 -4.06
C ALA A 74 -8.35 -8.61 -3.02
N ASP A 75 -7.88 -9.84 -3.22
CA ASP A 75 -7.00 -10.51 -2.25
C ASP A 75 -5.69 -11.00 -2.89
N GLY A 76 -5.62 -11.12 -4.23
CA GLY A 76 -4.44 -11.61 -4.93
C GLY A 76 -3.39 -10.52 -5.16
N LEU A 77 -2.14 -10.82 -4.83
CA LEU A 77 -0.98 -9.93 -5.01
C LEU A 77 0.15 -10.67 -5.71
N SER A 78 0.57 -10.15 -6.87
CA SER A 78 1.69 -10.70 -7.61
C SER A 78 3.01 -10.62 -6.83
N CYS A 79 3.96 -11.46 -7.16
CA CYS A 79 5.33 -11.42 -6.61
C CYS A 79 5.94 -10.01 -6.71
N LYS A 80 5.73 -9.30 -7.81
CA LYS A 80 6.21 -7.92 -8.00
C LYS A 80 5.64 -6.93 -6.98
N SER A 81 4.38 -7.10 -6.56
CA SER A 81 3.79 -6.27 -5.50
C SER A 81 4.46 -6.56 -4.16
N VAL A 82 4.76 -7.83 -3.89
CA VAL A 82 5.46 -8.23 -2.66
C VAL A 82 6.90 -7.69 -2.64
N GLU A 83 7.61 -7.72 -3.77
CA GLU A 83 8.92 -7.06 -3.93
C GLU A 83 8.85 -5.57 -3.58
N THR A 84 7.77 -4.89 -4.01
CA THR A 84 7.57 -3.48 -3.67
C THR A 84 7.40 -3.30 -2.16
N PHE A 85 6.74 -4.22 -1.47
CA PHE A 85 6.56 -4.16 -0.01
C PHE A 85 7.87 -4.34 0.77
N GLU A 86 8.89 -4.95 0.16
CA GLU A 86 10.22 -5.04 0.75
C GLU A 86 10.86 -3.66 0.94
N ALA A 87 10.60 -2.72 0.01
CA ALA A 87 11.05 -1.34 0.16
C ALA A 87 10.44 -0.61 1.38
N PHE A 88 9.33 -1.14 1.92
CA PHE A 88 8.64 -0.62 3.11
C PHE A 88 8.85 -1.51 4.35
N ASP A 89 9.76 -2.47 4.30
CA ASP A 89 10.14 -3.35 5.41
C ASP A 89 9.02 -4.25 5.95
N PHE A 90 7.96 -4.52 5.19
CA PHE A 90 6.89 -5.39 5.64
C PHE A 90 6.61 -6.62 4.76
N ALA A 91 7.38 -6.86 3.68
CA ALA A 91 7.18 -8.00 2.80
C ALA A 91 7.17 -9.35 3.54
N GLU A 92 8.16 -9.61 4.41
CA GLU A 92 8.18 -10.85 5.19
C GLU A 92 6.98 -10.98 6.14
N ARG A 93 6.51 -9.89 6.70
CA ARG A 93 5.38 -9.89 7.64
C ARG A 93 4.10 -10.26 6.92
N ILE A 94 3.82 -9.64 5.78
CA ILE A 94 2.60 -9.92 5.00
C ILE A 94 2.63 -11.34 4.39
N VAL A 95 3.79 -11.81 3.93
CA VAL A 95 3.97 -13.18 3.41
C VAL A 95 3.68 -14.24 4.48
N LYS A 96 4.01 -13.98 5.75
CA LYS A 96 3.70 -14.88 6.88
C LYS A 96 2.21 -14.95 7.20
N GLU A 97 1.45 -13.91 6.90
CA GLU A 97 0.00 -13.85 7.11
C GLU A 97 -0.80 -14.37 5.90
N ALA A 98 -0.15 -14.44 4.73
CA ALA A 98 -0.80 -14.72 3.45
C ALA A 98 -0.85 -16.21 3.13
N TYR A 99 -1.75 -16.56 2.21
CA TYR A 99 -1.73 -17.86 1.53
C TYR A 99 -0.88 -17.77 0.25
N TRP A 100 0.04 -18.71 0.06
CA TRP A 100 0.90 -18.75 -1.12
C TRP A 100 0.23 -19.48 -2.27
N VAL A 101 0.21 -18.88 -3.45
CA VAL A 101 -0.30 -19.48 -4.67
C VAL A 101 0.87 -20.12 -5.41
N ASN A 102 0.92 -21.45 -5.42
CA ASN A 102 1.98 -22.18 -6.11
C ASN A 102 1.56 -22.56 -7.53
N GLU A 103 0.28 -22.87 -7.70
CA GLU A 103 -0.26 -23.41 -8.95
C GLU A 103 -1.66 -22.90 -9.20
N THR A 104 -1.98 -22.73 -10.49
CA THR A 104 -3.33 -22.44 -10.95
C THR A 104 -3.86 -23.56 -11.82
N VAL A 105 -5.09 -24.01 -11.56
CA VAL A 105 -5.76 -25.10 -12.27
C VAL A 105 -6.98 -24.56 -12.98
N PHE A 106 -7.12 -24.93 -14.26
CA PHE A 106 -8.26 -24.52 -15.09
C PHE A 106 -9.23 -25.68 -15.25
N TRP A 107 -10.51 -25.40 -15.09
CA TRP A 107 -11.60 -26.36 -15.23
C TRP A 107 -12.60 -25.85 -16.25
N ARG A 108 -13.09 -26.76 -17.12
CA ARG A 108 -14.13 -26.45 -18.12
C ARG A 108 -15.15 -27.58 -18.18
N PRO A 109 -16.37 -27.31 -18.67
CA PRO A 109 -17.30 -28.39 -19.07
C PRO A 109 -16.64 -29.27 -20.12
N ASP A 110 -16.82 -30.60 -19.99
CA ASP A 110 -16.38 -31.56 -20.98
C ASP A 110 -17.17 -31.33 -22.30
N GLU A 111 -16.48 -31.29 -23.44
CA GLU A 111 -17.10 -31.06 -24.76
C GLU A 111 -18.08 -32.14 -25.12
N SER A 112 -17.81 -33.40 -24.72
CA SER A 112 -18.66 -34.58 -24.99
C SER A 112 -19.83 -34.70 -24.02
N ASN A 113 -19.70 -34.15 -22.81
CA ASN A 113 -20.72 -34.16 -21.78
C ASN A 113 -20.62 -32.93 -20.87
N ARG A 114 -21.35 -31.87 -21.22
CA ARG A 114 -21.33 -30.59 -20.48
C ARG A 114 -21.78 -30.65 -19.02
N LYS A 115 -22.35 -31.80 -18.57
CA LYS A 115 -22.66 -32.04 -17.17
C LYS A 115 -21.43 -32.44 -16.33
N LYS A 116 -20.32 -32.80 -16.99
CA LYS A 116 -19.05 -33.10 -16.34
C LYS A 116 -18.11 -31.89 -16.43
N ILE A 117 -17.35 -31.67 -15.37
CA ILE A 117 -16.29 -30.68 -15.35
C ILE A 117 -14.97 -31.44 -15.43
N VAL A 118 -14.10 -31.03 -16.35
CA VAL A 118 -12.77 -31.62 -16.56
C VAL A 118 -11.68 -30.58 -16.39
N ARG A 119 -10.54 -31.02 -15.86
CA ARG A 119 -9.35 -30.17 -15.76
C ARG A 119 -8.71 -30.03 -17.15
N THR A 120 -8.62 -28.81 -17.64
CA THR A 120 -8.07 -28.49 -18.96
C THR A 120 -6.66 -27.93 -18.92
N GLY A 121 -6.18 -27.51 -17.74
CA GLY A 121 -4.82 -27.01 -17.60
C GLY A 121 -4.37 -26.93 -16.14
N ARG A 122 -3.06 -26.91 -15.97
CA ARG A 122 -2.37 -26.65 -14.71
C ARG A 122 -1.10 -25.89 -15.06
N ILE A 123 -0.88 -24.79 -14.43
CA ILE A 123 0.32 -23.97 -14.61
C ILE A 123 0.94 -23.67 -13.24
N GLN A 124 2.25 -23.55 -13.20
CA GLN A 124 2.96 -22.94 -12.10
C GLN A 124 2.65 -21.45 -12.11
N ASP A 125 2.37 -20.85 -10.96
CA ASP A 125 1.91 -19.46 -10.89
C ASP A 125 3.06 -18.47 -11.09
N VAL A 126 4.18 -18.67 -10.42
CA VAL A 126 5.41 -17.89 -10.60
C VAL A 126 6.48 -18.80 -11.16
N GLU A 127 7.08 -18.42 -12.30
CA GLU A 127 8.16 -19.19 -12.92
C GLU A 127 9.41 -19.24 -12.03
N ASP A 128 10.15 -20.34 -12.12
CA ASP A 128 11.40 -20.51 -11.36
C ASP A 128 12.40 -19.38 -11.69
N ASN A 129 13.03 -18.85 -10.68
CA ASN A 129 14.00 -17.75 -10.76
C ASN A 129 13.45 -16.39 -11.24
N LEU A 130 12.11 -16.24 -11.32
CA LEU A 130 11.49 -14.96 -11.65
C LEU A 130 11.50 -14.00 -10.45
N SER A 131 11.26 -14.49 -9.24
CA SER A 131 11.22 -13.69 -8.02
C SER A 131 11.55 -14.55 -6.80
N GLU A 132 12.13 -13.95 -5.78
CA GLU A 132 12.29 -14.55 -4.45
C GLU A 132 10.96 -14.57 -3.65
N PHE A 133 9.96 -13.85 -4.11
CA PHE A 133 8.65 -13.77 -3.47
C PHE A 133 7.58 -14.55 -4.25
N PRO A 134 6.65 -15.21 -3.55
CA PRO A 134 5.51 -15.87 -4.18
C PRO A 134 4.41 -14.88 -4.57
N HIS A 135 3.51 -15.31 -5.45
CA HIS A 135 2.17 -14.75 -5.52
C HIS A 135 1.41 -15.13 -4.24
N ILE A 136 0.75 -14.17 -3.61
CA ILE A 136 0.06 -14.35 -2.34
C ILE A 136 -1.40 -13.94 -2.40
N ILE A 137 -2.20 -14.57 -1.53
CA ILE A 137 -3.58 -14.15 -1.26
C ILE A 137 -3.62 -13.64 0.18
N VAL A 138 -4.01 -12.39 0.34
CA VAL A 138 -4.18 -11.73 1.64
C VAL A 138 -5.26 -10.67 1.53
N ASN A 139 -6.06 -10.48 2.58
CA ASN A 139 -7.11 -9.47 2.57
C ASN A 139 -6.52 -8.07 2.31
N GLN A 140 -7.12 -7.33 1.38
CA GLN A 140 -6.71 -5.98 1.00
C GLN A 140 -6.63 -5.02 2.20
N ALA A 141 -7.50 -5.19 3.20
CA ALA A 141 -7.46 -4.38 4.41
C ALA A 141 -6.14 -4.55 5.18
N ARG A 142 -5.53 -5.76 5.16
CA ARG A 142 -4.22 -5.99 5.77
C ARG A 142 -3.10 -5.24 5.05
N VAL A 143 -3.15 -5.16 3.73
CA VAL A 143 -2.21 -4.34 2.95
C VAL A 143 -2.31 -2.86 3.36
N HIS A 144 -3.55 -2.38 3.53
CA HIS A 144 -3.79 -1.01 4.02
C HIS A 144 -3.21 -0.80 5.42
N ASP A 145 -3.42 -1.73 6.35
CA ASP A 145 -2.89 -1.65 7.72
C ASP A 145 -1.36 -1.51 7.72
N PHE A 146 -0.64 -2.29 6.91
CA PHE A 146 0.81 -2.22 6.81
C PHE A 146 1.30 -0.87 6.28
N PHE A 147 0.65 -0.31 5.26
CA PHE A 147 1.00 1.02 4.78
C PHE A 147 0.68 2.12 5.79
N LEU A 148 -0.45 2.04 6.47
CA LEU A 148 -0.82 2.99 7.53
C LEU A 148 0.17 2.93 8.70
N GLU A 149 0.59 1.72 9.11
CA GLU A 149 1.63 1.53 10.13
C GLU A 149 2.96 2.16 9.68
N PHE A 150 3.38 1.91 8.43
CA PHE A 150 4.59 2.51 7.89
C PHE A 150 4.53 4.05 7.92
N MET A 151 3.42 4.63 7.47
CA MET A 151 3.22 6.08 7.47
C MET A 151 3.25 6.66 8.90
N GLN A 152 2.61 6.00 9.85
CA GLN A 152 2.61 6.39 11.26
C GLN A 152 4.02 6.31 11.87
N ASN A 153 4.84 5.37 11.44
CA ASN A 153 6.22 5.18 11.90
C ASN A 153 7.24 6.05 11.16
N SER A 154 6.85 6.71 10.06
CA SER A 154 7.70 7.60 9.27
C SER A 154 7.99 8.93 9.96
N ALA A 155 8.94 9.71 9.42
CA ALA A 155 9.25 11.04 9.93
C ALA A 155 8.07 12.02 9.81
N SER A 156 7.27 11.92 8.75
CA SER A 156 6.10 12.79 8.54
C SER A 156 4.91 12.45 9.43
N LYS A 157 4.84 11.25 10.03
CA LYS A 157 3.64 10.78 10.76
C LYS A 157 2.36 11.04 9.96
N LEU A 158 2.40 10.70 8.67
CA LEU A 158 1.30 11.00 7.76
C LEU A 158 0.09 10.12 8.07
N GLU A 159 -1.07 10.73 8.18
CA GLU A 159 -2.34 10.05 8.42
C GLU A 159 -3.38 10.51 7.38
N PRO A 160 -4.30 9.62 6.93
CA PRO A 160 -5.36 10.01 6.04
C PRO A 160 -6.40 10.90 6.71
N ASP A 161 -6.88 11.89 5.95
CA ASP A 161 -8.04 12.72 6.30
C ASP A 161 -9.31 12.01 5.84
N TYR A 162 -9.95 11.28 6.77
CA TYR A 162 -11.17 10.52 6.51
C TYR A 162 -12.41 11.39 6.45
N GLY A 163 -13.43 10.95 5.69
CA GLY A 163 -14.70 11.64 5.54
C GLY A 163 -14.63 12.84 4.59
N HIS A 164 -13.61 12.90 3.73
CA HIS A 164 -13.42 13.96 2.75
C HIS A 164 -13.51 13.40 1.34
N GLU A 165 -14.43 13.92 0.55
CA GLU A 165 -14.63 13.55 -0.84
C GLU A 165 -14.16 14.67 -1.77
N ILE A 166 -13.35 14.30 -2.78
CA ILE A 166 -12.97 15.24 -3.85
C ILE A 166 -14.09 15.27 -4.87
N VAL A 167 -14.72 16.42 -5.03
CA VAL A 167 -15.89 16.58 -5.93
C VAL A 167 -15.53 17.19 -7.28
N ASN A 168 -14.43 17.93 -7.36
CA ASN A 168 -13.97 18.57 -8.60
C ASN A 168 -12.46 18.82 -8.56
N VAL A 169 -11.84 18.94 -9.74
CA VAL A 169 -10.46 19.38 -9.95
C VAL A 169 -10.45 20.44 -11.02
N GLU A 170 -9.91 21.61 -10.71
CA GLU A 170 -9.73 22.71 -11.66
C GLU A 170 -8.25 23.00 -11.84
N VAL A 171 -7.79 23.06 -13.08
CA VAL A 171 -6.40 23.38 -13.40
C VAL A 171 -6.35 24.81 -13.92
N THR A 172 -5.63 25.67 -13.20
CA THR A 172 -5.43 27.07 -13.60
C THR A 172 -3.97 27.26 -14.04
N GLY A 173 -3.74 27.67 -15.28
CA GLY A 173 -2.39 27.80 -15.85
C GLY A 173 -1.51 28.95 -15.30
N GLU A 174 -1.99 29.71 -14.30
CA GLU A 174 -1.41 31.01 -13.92
C GLU A 174 -0.77 31.04 -12.52
N SER A 175 -0.74 29.91 -11.77
CA SER A 175 -0.21 29.87 -10.41
C SER A 175 0.93 28.89 -10.23
N THR A 176 1.73 29.06 -9.18
CA THR A 176 2.75 28.07 -8.76
C THR A 176 2.14 26.77 -8.24
N HIS A 177 0.86 26.81 -7.86
CA HIS A 177 0.04 25.66 -7.48
C HIS A 177 -1.18 25.65 -8.42
N PRO A 178 -1.07 25.02 -9.61
CA PRO A 178 -2.06 25.12 -10.67
C PRO A 178 -3.34 24.31 -10.45
N VAL A 179 -3.45 23.52 -9.37
CA VAL A 179 -4.61 22.69 -9.01
C VAL A 179 -5.16 23.12 -7.68
#